data_308487f64cd8595862780f445765fe7c
#
_entry.id   308487f64cd8595862780f445765fe7c
#
_cell.length_a   1.000
_cell.length_b   1.000
_cell.length_c   1.000
_cell.angle_alpha   90.00
_cell.angle_beta   90.00
_cell.angle_gamma   90.00
#
_symmetry.space_group_name_H-M   'P 1'
#
loop_
_entity.id
_entity.type
_entity.pdbx_description
1 polymer ?
#
loop_
_entity_poly.entity_id
_entity_poly.type
_entity_poly.pdbx_seq_one_letter_code
_entity_poly.pdbx_strand_id
1 'polypeptide(L)'
;MKPKNCLIFGASGLVGRNLIRKLTENNFKVTAVTRNAHQKGYILKTQGNPGYIDIVETNIFDENILESIIRKTDICINLIGILYQKGQINTFHNIHEKFPEFLSNLCEKYKVEQFIHLSALGIEQAKDSLYARSKLNGEALIKENYKTATILRPSVIYSVDDNFTTNFMTLLSRLPIFPLYYQGSTLFRPIHVSDITEIIYQVIIQNIVSTTIECIGPEEISLKNILKRLLNLIGKKRLLIPLPLLLARVSAIFFQLFPKPLITTDQLNLLKYQNIPSGKYKTNFDFNIPSCANFDTEVKKYCYMWKEDGQFSKI
;
A
#
# COMPACT_ATOMS: atom_id res chain seq x y z
N MET A 1 -25.22 -7.04 19.20
CA MET A 1 -24.15 -6.07 19.57
C MET A 1 -24.24 -4.89 18.61
N LYS A 2 -23.96 -3.67 19.08
CA LYS A 2 -23.85 -2.49 18.19
C LYS A 2 -22.61 -2.68 17.29
N PRO A 3 -22.71 -2.41 15.98
CA PRO A 3 -21.54 -2.53 15.11
C PRO A 3 -20.44 -1.56 15.53
N LYS A 4 -19.18 -2.03 15.57
CA LYS A 4 -18.02 -1.18 15.84
C LYS A 4 -17.78 -0.22 14.68
N ASN A 5 -17.30 0.98 15.01
CA ASN A 5 -16.99 2.02 14.04
C ASN A 5 -15.50 2.02 13.71
N CYS A 6 -15.16 1.76 12.44
CA CYS A 6 -13.80 1.80 11.91
C CYS A 6 -13.57 3.12 11.19
N LEU A 7 -12.63 3.93 11.66
CA LEU A 7 -12.17 5.14 10.99
C LEU A 7 -11.01 4.80 10.05
N ILE A 8 -11.16 5.10 8.76
CA ILE A 8 -10.16 4.76 7.75
C ILE A 8 -9.60 6.02 7.09
N PHE A 9 -8.32 6.26 7.31
CA PHE A 9 -7.54 7.24 6.56
C PHE A 9 -6.92 6.59 5.32
N GLY A 10 -6.98 7.26 4.17
CA GLY A 10 -6.61 6.66 2.88
C GLY A 10 -7.71 5.77 2.29
N ALA A 11 -8.95 5.97 2.72
CA ALA A 11 -10.14 5.20 2.32
C ALA A 11 -10.34 5.09 0.80
N SER A 12 -10.03 6.14 0.04
CA SER A 12 -10.17 6.17 -1.42
C SER A 12 -9.01 5.51 -2.20
N GLY A 13 -7.98 5.03 -1.50
CA GLY A 13 -6.86 4.28 -2.09
C GLY A 13 -7.21 2.83 -2.40
N LEU A 14 -6.27 2.11 -3.01
CA LEU A 14 -6.43 0.69 -3.38
C LEU A 14 -6.83 -0.18 -2.17
N VAL A 15 -6.02 -0.16 -1.11
CA VAL A 15 -6.29 -0.96 0.09
C VAL A 15 -7.57 -0.47 0.78
N GLY A 16 -7.75 0.85 0.91
CA GLY A 16 -8.89 1.44 1.61
C GLY A 16 -10.25 1.01 1.05
N ARG A 17 -10.42 1.07 -0.27
CA ARG A 17 -11.68 0.66 -0.92
C ARG A 17 -11.99 -0.83 -0.71
N ASN A 18 -10.99 -1.69 -0.86
CA ASN A 18 -11.16 -3.12 -0.64
C ASN A 18 -11.42 -3.45 0.85
N LEU A 19 -10.76 -2.71 1.76
CA LEU A 19 -10.99 -2.87 3.19
C LEU A 19 -12.39 -2.42 3.61
N ILE A 20 -12.90 -1.31 3.07
CA ILE A 20 -14.28 -0.85 3.32
C ILE A 20 -15.27 -1.97 2.97
N ARG A 21 -15.13 -2.59 1.79
CA ARG A 21 -16.00 -3.71 1.39
C ARG A 21 -15.92 -4.84 2.39
N LYS A 22 -14.72 -5.29 2.73
CA LYS A 22 -14.50 -6.38 3.69
C LYS A 22 -15.12 -6.08 5.06
N LEU A 23 -14.94 -4.88 5.59
CA LEU A 23 -15.45 -4.49 6.91
C LEU A 23 -16.99 -4.38 6.91
N THR A 24 -17.58 -3.75 5.90
CA THR A 24 -19.05 -3.59 5.83
C THR A 24 -19.78 -4.91 5.61
N GLU A 25 -19.21 -5.83 4.84
CA GLU A 25 -19.70 -7.21 4.70
C GLU A 25 -19.70 -7.97 6.03
N ASN A 26 -18.81 -7.58 6.96
CA ASN A 26 -18.68 -8.18 8.29
C ASN A 26 -19.29 -7.32 9.41
N ASN A 27 -20.28 -6.50 9.09
CA ASN A 27 -21.10 -5.73 10.02
C ASN A 27 -20.33 -4.64 10.82
N PHE A 28 -19.23 -4.10 10.28
CA PHE A 28 -18.56 -2.91 10.83
C PHE A 28 -19.13 -1.66 10.15
N LYS A 29 -19.33 -0.59 10.93
CA LYS A 29 -19.54 0.74 10.37
C LYS A 29 -18.21 1.36 10.01
N VAL A 30 -18.15 2.06 8.88
CA VAL A 30 -16.93 2.67 8.39
C VAL A 30 -17.10 4.18 8.26
N THR A 31 -16.26 4.95 8.92
CA THR A 31 -16.06 6.36 8.66
C THR A 31 -14.85 6.51 7.70
N ALA A 32 -15.13 6.82 6.45
CA ALA A 32 -14.14 6.92 5.39
C ALA A 32 -13.67 8.38 5.22
N VAL A 33 -12.40 8.65 5.52
CA VAL A 33 -11.82 9.99 5.37
C VAL A 33 -11.25 10.17 3.97
N THR A 34 -11.65 11.25 3.30
CA THR A 34 -11.13 11.65 1.98
C THR A 34 -10.91 13.15 1.89
N ARG A 35 -9.96 13.58 1.06
CA ARG A 35 -9.70 15.01 0.80
C ARG A 35 -10.64 15.62 -0.25
N ASN A 36 -11.39 14.79 -0.95
CA ASN A 36 -12.26 15.21 -2.05
C ASN A 36 -13.44 14.24 -2.13
N ALA A 37 -14.46 14.47 -1.30
CA ALA A 37 -15.66 13.66 -1.28
C ALA A 37 -16.49 13.85 -2.54
N HIS A 38 -16.46 15.05 -3.14
CA HIS A 38 -17.20 15.34 -4.37
C HIS A 38 -16.76 14.44 -5.53
N GLN A 39 -15.44 14.22 -5.70
CA GLN A 39 -14.90 13.39 -6.78
C GLN A 39 -14.84 11.89 -6.44
N LYS A 40 -14.69 11.53 -5.16
CA LYS A 40 -14.42 10.15 -4.74
C LYS A 40 -15.53 9.54 -3.89
N GLY A 41 -16.47 10.34 -3.42
CA GLY A 41 -17.53 9.87 -2.51
C GLY A 41 -18.41 8.80 -3.14
N TYR A 42 -18.73 8.91 -4.42
CA TYR A 42 -19.54 7.91 -5.11
C TYR A 42 -18.84 6.54 -5.16
N ILE A 43 -17.51 6.52 -5.40
CA ILE A 43 -16.72 5.27 -5.40
C ILE A 43 -16.73 4.64 -4.00
N LEU A 44 -16.62 5.47 -2.95
CA LEU A 44 -16.63 4.98 -1.58
C LEU A 44 -18.01 4.42 -1.19
N LYS A 45 -19.08 5.10 -1.54
CA LYS A 45 -20.46 4.66 -1.25
C LYS A 45 -20.80 3.31 -1.88
N THR A 46 -20.23 3.01 -3.05
CA THR A 46 -20.44 1.72 -3.75
C THR A 46 -19.65 0.56 -3.17
N GLN A 47 -18.76 0.79 -2.18
CA GLN A 47 -17.98 -0.28 -1.57
C GLN A 47 -18.70 -1.07 -0.47
N GLY A 48 -19.88 -0.65 -0.04
CA GLY A 48 -20.60 -1.37 1.02
C GLY A 48 -22.08 -1.06 1.03
N ASN A 49 -22.80 -1.70 1.94
CA ASN A 49 -24.23 -1.56 2.08
C ASN A 49 -24.65 -0.14 2.52
N PRO A 50 -25.81 0.35 2.10
CA PRO A 50 -26.37 1.61 2.55
C PRO A 50 -26.42 1.70 4.09
N GLY A 51 -26.02 2.83 4.64
CA GLY A 51 -26.01 3.07 6.10
C GLY A 51 -24.78 2.52 6.86
N TYR A 52 -23.86 1.83 6.19
CA TYR A 52 -22.61 1.34 6.80
C TYR A 52 -21.41 2.23 6.53
N ILE A 53 -21.51 3.19 5.62
CA ILE A 53 -20.40 4.05 5.22
C ILE A 53 -20.76 5.51 5.41
N ASP A 54 -20.06 6.18 6.32
CA ASP A 54 -20.07 7.62 6.49
C ASP A 54 -18.81 8.20 5.84
N ILE A 55 -18.98 9.24 5.01
CA ILE A 55 -17.86 9.88 4.32
C ILE A 55 -17.60 11.24 4.95
N VAL A 56 -16.37 11.44 5.42
CA VAL A 56 -15.91 12.72 5.96
C VAL A 56 -14.91 13.33 5.00
N GLU A 57 -15.22 14.51 4.48
CA GLU A 57 -14.27 15.33 3.73
C GLU A 57 -13.48 16.20 4.69
N THR A 58 -12.17 15.95 4.76
CA THR A 58 -11.29 16.78 5.58
C THR A 58 -9.85 16.68 5.11
N ASN A 59 -9.07 17.69 5.48
CA ASN A 59 -7.62 17.65 5.41
C ASN A 59 -7.09 16.89 6.63
N ILE A 60 -6.05 16.09 6.45
CA ILE A 60 -5.37 15.37 7.54
C ILE A 60 -4.70 16.29 8.59
N PHE A 61 -4.68 17.59 8.35
CA PHE A 61 -4.18 18.63 9.28
C PHE A 61 -5.30 19.46 9.91
N ASP A 62 -6.58 19.12 9.68
CA ASP A 62 -7.71 19.75 10.35
C ASP A 62 -7.96 19.07 11.70
N GLU A 63 -7.25 19.56 12.72
CA GLU A 63 -7.26 18.98 14.05
C GLU A 63 -8.66 18.92 14.67
N ASN A 64 -9.49 19.93 14.48
CA ASN A 64 -10.84 20.00 15.04
C ASN A 64 -11.76 18.91 14.50
N ILE A 65 -11.77 18.74 13.16
CA ILE A 65 -12.57 17.69 12.52
C ILE A 65 -12.03 16.33 12.92
N LEU A 66 -10.70 16.12 12.88
CA LEU A 66 -10.08 14.84 13.23
C LEU A 66 -10.39 14.45 14.67
N GLU A 67 -10.30 15.38 15.61
CA GLU A 67 -10.65 15.13 17.01
C GLU A 67 -12.13 14.73 17.14
N SER A 68 -13.03 15.40 16.44
CA SER A 68 -14.48 15.13 16.51
C SER A 68 -14.86 13.73 16.02
N ILE A 69 -14.16 13.21 15.00
CA ILE A 69 -14.44 11.88 14.44
C ILE A 69 -13.76 10.78 15.25
N ILE A 70 -12.53 11.02 15.76
CA ILE A 70 -11.79 10.03 16.57
C ILE A 70 -12.52 9.73 17.88
N ARG A 71 -13.17 10.72 18.50
CA ARG A 71 -14.00 10.52 19.72
C ARG A 71 -15.12 9.47 19.56
N LYS A 72 -15.54 9.18 18.34
CA LYS A 72 -16.63 8.24 18.01
C LYS A 72 -16.10 6.94 17.40
N THR A 73 -14.80 6.72 17.43
CA THR A 73 -14.11 5.65 16.74
C THR A 73 -13.71 4.55 17.71
N ASP A 74 -14.04 3.31 17.38
CA ASP A 74 -13.57 2.15 18.12
C ASP A 74 -12.22 1.66 17.56
N ILE A 75 -12.05 1.69 16.23
CA ILE A 75 -10.86 1.19 15.52
C ILE A 75 -10.37 2.24 14.53
N CYS A 76 -9.13 2.67 14.64
CA CYS A 76 -8.50 3.63 13.73
C CYS A 76 -7.50 2.95 12.82
N ILE A 77 -7.61 3.16 11.50
CA ILE A 77 -6.77 2.52 10.48
C ILE A 77 -6.14 3.59 9.60
N ASN A 78 -4.82 3.69 9.64
CA ASN A 78 -4.07 4.63 8.81
C ASN A 78 -3.40 3.89 7.63
N LEU A 79 -3.95 4.09 6.44
CA LEU A 79 -3.44 3.55 5.17
C LEU A 79 -2.75 4.62 4.30
N ILE A 80 -2.56 5.84 4.83
CA ILE A 80 -1.98 6.93 4.04
C ILE A 80 -0.47 6.73 3.89
N GLY A 81 -0.02 6.85 2.64
CA GLY A 81 1.38 6.86 2.29
C GLY A 81 1.58 7.48 0.90
N ILE A 82 2.76 8.02 0.66
CA ILE A 82 3.19 8.57 -0.63
C ILE A 82 4.53 7.95 -1.03
N LEU A 83 4.74 7.71 -2.33
CA LEU A 83 5.99 7.16 -2.85
C LEU A 83 6.98 8.24 -3.33
N TYR A 84 6.52 9.47 -3.46
CA TYR A 84 7.32 10.65 -3.80
C TYR A 84 6.67 11.90 -3.26
N GLN A 85 7.48 12.93 -3.02
CA GLN A 85 7.03 14.21 -2.50
C GLN A 85 6.50 15.10 -3.62
N LYS A 86 5.46 15.90 -3.32
CA LYS A 86 4.87 16.85 -4.26
C LYS A 86 4.38 18.11 -3.54
N GLY A 87 4.99 19.24 -3.85
CA GLY A 87 4.68 20.51 -3.18
C GLY A 87 5.09 20.50 -1.70
N GLN A 88 4.60 21.50 -0.96
CA GLN A 88 5.00 21.71 0.44
C GLN A 88 4.21 20.85 1.44
N ILE A 89 3.00 20.41 1.07
CA ILE A 89 2.10 19.67 1.97
C ILE A 89 2.38 18.16 1.89
N ASN A 90 2.49 17.61 0.67
CA ASN A 90 2.69 16.18 0.47
C ASN A 90 4.19 15.83 0.53
N THR A 91 4.80 16.01 1.69
CA THR A 91 6.19 15.64 1.99
C THR A 91 6.22 14.34 2.80
N PHE A 92 7.33 13.61 2.76
CA PHE A 92 7.52 12.42 3.59
C PHE A 92 7.37 12.76 5.08
N HIS A 93 7.97 13.86 5.52
CA HIS A 93 7.88 14.31 6.89
C HIS A 93 6.42 14.57 7.34
N ASN A 94 5.64 15.29 6.55
CA ASN A 94 4.25 15.57 6.91
C ASN A 94 3.37 14.32 6.92
N ILE A 95 3.54 13.44 5.90
CA ILE A 95 2.64 12.31 5.68
C ILE A 95 3.05 11.06 6.45
N HIS A 96 4.35 10.80 6.60
CA HIS A 96 4.84 9.57 7.21
C HIS A 96 5.27 9.74 8.68
N GLU A 97 5.51 10.97 9.14
CA GLU A 97 5.97 11.26 10.49
C GLU A 97 4.91 12.07 11.27
N LYS A 98 4.69 13.36 10.94
CA LYS A 98 3.78 14.24 11.68
C LYS A 98 2.34 13.74 11.75
N PHE A 99 1.79 13.29 10.62
CA PHE A 99 0.40 12.83 10.62
C PHE A 99 0.19 11.55 11.44
N PRO A 100 0.99 10.48 11.30
CA PRO A 100 0.88 9.31 12.17
C PRO A 100 1.14 9.61 13.65
N GLU A 101 2.08 10.50 13.97
CA GLU A 101 2.33 10.99 15.33
C GLU A 101 1.09 11.65 15.92
N PHE A 102 0.53 12.62 15.23
CA PHE A 102 -0.68 13.32 15.65
C PHE A 102 -1.85 12.36 15.83
N LEU A 103 -2.05 11.44 14.87
CA LEU A 103 -3.14 10.48 14.90
C LEU A 103 -3.01 9.50 16.07
N SER A 104 -1.81 9.00 16.35
CA SER A 104 -1.55 8.09 17.47
C SER A 104 -1.78 8.77 18.83
N ASN A 105 -1.40 10.04 18.96
CA ASN A 105 -1.69 10.84 20.14
C ASN A 105 -3.20 11.01 20.39
N LEU A 106 -3.96 11.29 19.33
CA LEU A 106 -5.43 11.38 19.45
C LEU A 106 -6.06 10.03 19.81
N CYS A 107 -5.59 8.93 19.21
CA CYS A 107 -6.08 7.60 19.52
C CYS A 107 -5.83 7.24 20.99
N GLU A 108 -4.67 7.57 21.55
CA GLU A 108 -4.38 7.39 22.97
C GLU A 108 -5.25 8.29 23.86
N LYS A 109 -5.38 9.57 23.51
CA LYS A 109 -6.19 10.55 24.25
C LYS A 109 -7.65 10.11 24.37
N TYR A 110 -8.23 9.57 23.29
CA TYR A 110 -9.65 9.15 23.25
C TYR A 110 -9.86 7.66 23.46
N LYS A 111 -8.82 6.93 23.86
CA LYS A 111 -8.88 5.50 24.22
C LYS A 111 -9.50 4.66 23.09
N VAL A 112 -9.10 4.93 21.84
CA VAL A 112 -9.46 4.08 20.70
C VAL A 112 -8.98 2.66 20.99
N GLU A 113 -9.81 1.65 20.78
CA GLU A 113 -9.50 0.27 21.17
C GLU A 113 -8.33 -0.32 20.40
N GLN A 114 -8.24 -0.02 19.06
CA GLN A 114 -7.18 -0.51 18.20
C GLN A 114 -6.71 0.59 17.24
N PHE A 115 -5.40 0.73 17.11
CA PHE A 115 -4.77 1.57 16.09
C PHE A 115 -3.89 0.72 15.18
N ILE A 116 -4.24 0.69 13.89
CA ILE A 116 -3.53 -0.09 12.85
C ILE A 116 -2.89 0.87 11.86
N HIS A 117 -1.60 0.74 11.63
CA HIS A 117 -0.85 1.58 10.70
C HIS A 117 -0.19 0.76 9.59
N LEU A 118 -0.41 1.16 8.32
CA LEU A 118 0.21 0.53 7.16
C LEU A 118 1.55 1.20 6.84
N SER A 119 2.63 0.48 7.10
CA SER A 119 4.00 0.85 6.78
C SER A 119 4.48 0.19 5.47
N ALA A 120 5.71 -0.30 5.40
CA ALA A 120 6.24 -1.03 4.26
C ALA A 120 7.32 -2.03 4.67
N LEU A 121 7.44 -3.12 3.93
CA LEU A 121 8.47 -4.15 4.12
C LEU A 121 9.84 -3.66 3.62
N GLY A 122 10.91 -4.09 4.27
CA GLY A 122 12.30 -3.82 3.86
C GLY A 122 12.85 -2.43 4.20
N ILE A 123 12.06 -1.57 4.85
CA ILE A 123 12.48 -0.18 5.17
C ILE A 123 13.65 -0.08 6.14
N GLU A 124 13.89 -1.08 7.00
CA GLU A 124 15.02 -1.06 7.94
C GLU A 124 16.38 -1.16 7.25
N GLN A 125 16.43 -1.81 6.11
CA GLN A 125 17.65 -2.01 5.34
C GLN A 125 17.96 -0.79 4.46
N ALA A 126 16.96 -0.09 3.96
CA ALA A 126 17.07 1.00 2.99
C ALA A 126 17.41 2.35 3.63
N LYS A 127 18.51 2.43 4.40
CA LYS A 127 18.90 3.63 5.15
C LYS A 127 19.25 4.84 4.27
N ASP A 128 19.58 4.63 3.00
CA ASP A 128 19.85 5.65 1.98
C ASP A 128 18.58 6.15 1.26
N SER A 129 17.40 5.61 1.61
CA SER A 129 16.10 6.09 1.12
C SER A 129 15.43 7.03 2.12
N LEU A 130 15.01 8.20 1.64
CA LEU A 130 14.23 9.17 2.42
C LEU A 130 12.85 8.61 2.79
N TYR A 131 12.20 7.90 1.85
CA TYR A 131 10.96 7.20 2.07
C TYR A 131 11.07 6.20 3.23
N ALA A 132 12.07 5.31 3.16
CA ALA A 132 12.25 4.28 4.17
C ALA A 132 12.51 4.89 5.57
N ARG A 133 13.38 5.89 5.65
CA ARG A 133 13.67 6.60 6.90
C ARG A 133 12.42 7.26 7.49
N SER A 134 11.65 7.96 6.67
CA SER A 134 10.42 8.63 7.14
C SER A 134 9.38 7.63 7.64
N LYS A 135 9.23 6.48 6.98
CA LYS A 135 8.35 5.41 7.45
C LYS A 135 8.80 4.86 8.80
N LEU A 136 10.10 4.59 8.98
CA LEU A 136 10.66 4.11 10.25
C LEU A 136 10.47 5.13 11.39
N ASN A 137 10.71 6.42 11.12
CA ASN A 137 10.49 7.48 12.09
C ASN A 137 9.01 7.53 12.52
N GLY A 138 8.09 7.46 11.54
CA GLY A 138 6.65 7.41 11.84
C GLY A 138 6.25 6.21 12.69
N GLU A 139 6.80 5.01 12.41
CA GLU A 139 6.57 3.83 13.26
C GLU A 139 7.07 4.02 14.70
N ALA A 140 8.24 4.66 14.86
CA ALA A 140 8.82 4.94 16.18
C ALA A 140 7.91 5.90 16.96
N LEU A 141 7.48 7.02 16.36
CA LEU A 141 6.57 7.99 16.96
C LEU A 141 5.22 7.37 17.34
N ILE A 142 4.66 6.51 16.48
CA ILE A 142 3.43 5.78 16.81
C ILE A 142 3.61 4.91 18.05
N LYS A 143 4.69 4.12 18.12
CA LYS A 143 4.94 3.21 19.25
C LYS A 143 5.21 3.95 20.55
N GLU A 144 5.78 5.13 20.48
CA GLU A 144 5.98 6.01 21.64
C GLU A 144 4.64 6.52 22.19
N ASN A 145 3.75 6.98 21.31
CA ASN A 145 2.50 7.62 21.68
C ASN A 145 1.37 6.62 22.00
N TYR A 146 1.30 5.50 21.25
CA TYR A 146 0.26 4.49 21.38
C TYR A 146 0.88 3.09 21.41
N LYS A 147 1.20 2.62 22.61
CA LYS A 147 2.00 1.40 22.84
C LYS A 147 1.36 0.11 22.29
N THR A 148 0.04 0.09 22.18
CA THR A 148 -0.71 -1.07 21.67
C THR A 148 -0.92 -1.04 20.16
N ALA A 149 -0.29 -0.13 19.43
CA ALA A 149 -0.38 -0.04 17.98
C ALA A 149 0.04 -1.32 17.28
N THR A 150 -0.66 -1.65 16.19
CA THR A 150 -0.26 -2.70 15.27
C THR A 150 0.27 -2.07 13.99
N ILE A 151 1.52 -2.36 13.68
CA ILE A 151 2.20 -1.90 12.47
C ILE A 151 2.20 -3.03 11.45
N LEU A 152 1.63 -2.78 10.27
CA LEU A 152 1.65 -3.72 9.15
C LEU A 152 2.68 -3.27 8.12
N ARG A 153 3.61 -4.14 7.79
CA ARG A 153 4.65 -3.91 6.78
C ARG A 153 4.42 -4.79 5.57
N PRO A 154 3.57 -4.36 4.63
CA PRO A 154 3.34 -5.15 3.42
C PRO A 154 4.55 -5.13 2.49
N SER A 155 4.77 -6.24 1.79
CA SER A 155 5.51 -6.26 0.54
C SER A 155 4.73 -5.48 -0.52
N VAL A 156 5.22 -5.40 -1.74
CA VAL A 156 4.52 -4.70 -2.81
C VAL A 156 3.10 -5.27 -3.00
N ILE A 157 2.12 -4.37 -2.91
CA ILE A 157 0.70 -4.73 -3.06
C ILE A 157 0.31 -4.64 -4.54
N TYR A 158 -0.38 -5.66 -5.05
CA TYR A 158 -0.84 -5.69 -6.43
C TYR A 158 -2.35 -5.95 -6.55
N SER A 159 -2.96 -5.44 -7.63
CA SER A 159 -4.37 -5.62 -8.00
C SER A 159 -4.66 -5.00 -9.36
N VAL A 160 -5.90 -5.06 -9.83
CA VAL A 160 -6.36 -4.52 -11.11
C VAL A 160 -6.09 -3.01 -11.32
N ASP A 161 -6.04 -2.24 -10.26
CA ASP A 161 -5.83 -0.78 -10.26
C ASP A 161 -4.67 -0.34 -9.36
N ASP A 162 -3.65 -1.19 -9.26
CA ASP A 162 -2.40 -0.89 -8.56
C ASP A 162 -1.52 0.09 -9.36
N ASN A 163 -0.41 0.50 -8.76
CA ASN A 163 0.64 1.28 -9.42
C ASN A 163 1.93 0.46 -9.66
N PHE A 164 1.88 -0.86 -9.53
CA PHE A 164 3.02 -1.75 -9.69
C PHE A 164 2.86 -2.60 -10.95
N THR A 165 1.97 -3.59 -10.93
CA THR A 165 1.77 -4.48 -12.10
C THR A 165 1.18 -3.73 -13.29
N THR A 166 0.21 -2.85 -13.06
CA THR A 166 -0.45 -2.06 -14.12
C THR A 166 0.50 -1.07 -14.78
N ASN A 167 1.38 -0.41 -14.01
CA ASN A 167 2.40 0.46 -14.59
C ASN A 167 3.43 -0.34 -15.39
N PHE A 168 3.89 -1.50 -14.89
CA PHE A 168 4.79 -2.34 -15.66
C PHE A 168 4.14 -2.86 -16.94
N MET A 169 2.92 -3.37 -16.90
CA MET A 169 2.22 -3.82 -18.12
C MET A 169 2.03 -2.68 -19.11
N THR A 170 1.73 -1.47 -18.65
CA THR A 170 1.62 -0.28 -19.50
C THR A 170 2.95 0.04 -20.20
N LEU A 171 4.07 0.01 -19.48
CA LEU A 171 5.38 0.25 -20.08
C LEU A 171 5.81 -0.88 -21.00
N LEU A 172 5.63 -2.13 -20.59
CA LEU A 172 5.96 -3.33 -21.37
C LEU A 172 5.12 -3.46 -22.66
N SER A 173 3.89 -2.97 -22.66
CA SER A 173 3.05 -2.96 -23.86
C SER A 173 3.53 -1.95 -24.92
N ARG A 174 4.15 -0.85 -24.49
CA ARG A 174 4.54 0.27 -25.36
C ARG A 174 6.01 0.27 -25.76
N LEU A 175 6.90 -0.12 -24.85
CA LEU A 175 8.35 -0.03 -25.06
C LEU A 175 8.90 -1.35 -25.61
N PRO A 176 9.71 -1.33 -26.71
CA PRO A 176 10.37 -2.53 -27.24
C PRO A 176 11.50 -3.05 -26.33
N ILE A 177 12.10 -2.15 -25.56
CA ILE A 177 13.21 -2.42 -24.62
C ILE A 177 12.81 -1.89 -23.25
N PHE A 178 13.05 -2.68 -22.21
CA PHE A 178 12.78 -2.29 -20.83
C PHE A 178 14.06 -2.40 -19.98
N PRO A 179 14.44 -1.34 -19.24
CA PRO A 179 15.64 -1.33 -18.41
C PRO A 179 15.44 -2.16 -17.14
N LEU A 180 16.39 -3.03 -16.82
CA LEU A 180 16.46 -3.75 -15.57
C LEU A 180 17.42 -3.03 -14.60
N TYR A 181 16.87 -2.35 -13.62
CA TYR A 181 17.61 -1.78 -12.51
C TYR A 181 18.14 -2.93 -11.64
N TYR A 182 19.40 -2.83 -11.20
CA TYR A 182 20.10 -3.88 -10.42
C TYR A 182 19.94 -5.28 -11.04
N GLN A 183 19.99 -5.36 -12.40
CA GLN A 183 19.81 -6.60 -13.18
C GLN A 183 18.45 -7.28 -12.94
N GLY A 184 17.53 -6.63 -12.24
CA GLY A 184 16.25 -7.19 -11.85
C GLY A 184 16.35 -8.26 -10.76
N SER A 185 17.43 -8.27 -9.99
CA SER A 185 17.69 -9.28 -8.95
C SER A 185 16.93 -9.04 -7.63
N THR A 186 16.37 -7.84 -7.45
CA THR A 186 15.59 -7.53 -6.24
C THR A 186 14.45 -8.51 -6.06
N LEU A 187 14.42 -9.16 -4.90
CA LEU A 187 13.39 -10.12 -4.53
C LEU A 187 12.22 -9.41 -3.86
N PHE A 188 11.02 -9.90 -4.18
CA PHE A 188 9.75 -9.45 -3.61
C PHE A 188 8.94 -10.66 -3.15
N ARG A 189 8.04 -10.43 -2.21
CA ARG A 189 6.94 -11.34 -1.88
C ARG A 189 5.60 -10.64 -2.11
N PRO A 190 5.22 -10.40 -3.39
CA PRO A 190 4.05 -9.62 -3.74
C PRO A 190 2.80 -10.14 -3.05
N ILE A 191 2.03 -9.23 -2.46
CA ILE A 191 0.79 -9.57 -1.76
C ILE A 191 -0.40 -8.98 -2.50
N HIS A 192 -1.44 -9.79 -2.74
CA HIS A 192 -2.66 -9.29 -3.38
C HIS A 192 -3.47 -8.42 -2.41
N VAL A 193 -4.22 -7.44 -2.95
CA VAL A 193 -5.03 -6.53 -2.13
C VAL A 193 -6.06 -7.25 -1.27
N SER A 194 -6.62 -8.36 -1.73
CA SER A 194 -7.55 -9.18 -0.92
C SER A 194 -6.89 -9.77 0.31
N ASP A 195 -5.64 -10.25 0.17
CA ASP A 195 -4.92 -10.86 1.28
C ASP A 195 -4.53 -9.81 2.32
N ILE A 196 -4.06 -8.62 1.91
CA ILE A 196 -3.76 -7.55 2.88
C ILE A 196 -5.02 -7.05 3.60
N THR A 197 -6.17 -6.98 2.92
CA THR A 197 -7.42 -6.61 3.58
C THR A 197 -7.94 -7.70 4.52
N GLU A 198 -7.72 -8.98 4.18
CA GLU A 198 -7.99 -10.09 5.08
C GLU A 198 -7.09 -10.02 6.32
N ILE A 199 -5.79 -9.76 6.15
CA ILE A 199 -4.86 -9.60 7.28
C ILE A 199 -5.33 -8.47 8.21
N ILE A 200 -5.70 -7.30 7.67
CA ILE A 200 -6.20 -6.19 8.49
C ILE A 200 -7.48 -6.61 9.25
N TYR A 201 -8.41 -7.27 8.57
CA TYR A 201 -9.64 -7.77 9.18
C TYR A 201 -9.35 -8.78 10.30
N GLN A 202 -8.46 -9.74 10.07
CA GLN A 202 -8.07 -10.74 11.08
C GLN A 202 -7.34 -10.10 12.28
N VAL A 203 -6.49 -9.10 12.07
CA VAL A 203 -5.88 -8.32 13.13
C VAL A 203 -6.94 -7.67 14.02
N ILE A 204 -8.02 -7.16 13.42
CA ILE A 204 -9.14 -6.55 14.15
C ILE A 204 -9.88 -7.59 15.00
N ILE A 205 -10.34 -8.68 14.39
CA ILE A 205 -11.21 -9.65 15.07
C ILE A 205 -10.47 -10.50 16.11
N GLN A 206 -9.19 -10.81 15.87
CA GLN A 206 -8.33 -11.54 16.81
C GLN A 206 -7.72 -10.63 17.88
N ASN A 207 -7.98 -9.33 17.81
CA ASN A 207 -7.43 -8.31 18.71
C ASN A 207 -5.89 -8.38 18.81
N ILE A 208 -5.21 -8.48 17.67
CA ILE A 208 -3.75 -8.53 17.62
C ILE A 208 -3.22 -7.11 17.80
N VAL A 209 -2.52 -6.87 18.92
CA VAL A 209 -2.02 -5.56 19.31
C VAL A 209 -0.54 -5.59 19.71
N SER A 210 0.08 -4.41 19.89
CA SER A 210 1.48 -4.27 20.34
C SER A 210 2.49 -5.01 19.47
N THR A 211 2.29 -5.07 18.15
CA THR A 211 3.15 -5.87 17.28
C THR A 211 3.43 -5.19 15.93
N THR A 212 4.50 -5.64 15.29
CA THR A 212 4.81 -5.35 13.91
C THR A 212 4.73 -6.64 13.11
N ILE A 213 3.93 -6.66 12.03
CA ILE A 213 3.69 -7.83 11.18
C ILE A 213 4.21 -7.56 9.78
N GLU A 214 5.07 -8.42 9.29
CA GLU A 214 5.52 -8.42 7.89
C GLU A 214 4.47 -9.15 7.04
N CYS A 215 3.70 -8.38 6.24
CA CYS A 215 2.60 -8.91 5.44
C CYS A 215 3.11 -9.30 4.04
N ILE A 216 3.16 -10.59 3.77
CA ILE A 216 3.80 -11.14 2.58
C ILE A 216 2.87 -12.05 1.78
N GLY A 217 3.07 -12.08 0.48
CA GLY A 217 2.41 -13.02 -0.42
C GLY A 217 3.01 -14.44 -0.32
N PRO A 218 2.39 -15.42 -0.99
CA PRO A 218 2.75 -16.84 -0.87
C PRO A 218 4.09 -17.19 -1.51
N GLU A 219 4.56 -16.43 -2.50
CA GLU A 219 5.77 -16.76 -3.26
C GLU A 219 6.79 -15.62 -3.29
N GLU A 220 8.06 -15.99 -3.38
CA GLU A 220 9.17 -15.07 -3.57
C GLU A 220 9.56 -14.99 -5.04
N ILE A 221 9.57 -13.77 -5.61
CA ILE A 221 9.77 -13.55 -7.03
C ILE A 221 10.75 -12.41 -7.25
N SER A 222 11.77 -12.59 -8.09
CA SER A 222 12.65 -11.48 -8.50
C SER A 222 11.93 -10.51 -9.44
N LEU A 223 12.33 -9.23 -9.43
CA LEU A 223 11.79 -8.22 -10.34
C LEU A 223 11.83 -8.68 -11.80
N LYS A 224 12.97 -9.27 -12.23
CA LYS A 224 13.12 -9.82 -13.60
C LYS A 224 12.08 -10.90 -13.90
N ASN A 225 11.79 -11.79 -12.96
CA ASN A 225 10.79 -12.83 -13.14
C ASN A 225 9.37 -12.28 -13.11
N ILE A 226 9.07 -11.27 -12.27
CA ILE A 226 7.80 -10.55 -12.33
C ILE A 226 7.59 -9.97 -13.74
N LEU A 227 8.56 -9.24 -14.28
CA LEU A 227 8.46 -8.66 -15.63
C LEU A 227 8.29 -9.72 -16.72
N LYS A 228 9.00 -10.86 -16.64
CA LYS A 228 8.84 -11.97 -17.57
C LYS A 228 7.44 -12.58 -17.52
N ARG A 229 6.90 -12.81 -16.28
CA ARG A 229 5.53 -13.31 -16.10
C ARG A 229 4.51 -12.33 -16.68
N LEU A 230 4.65 -11.03 -16.41
CA LEU A 230 3.77 -10.00 -16.98
C LEU A 230 3.83 -9.99 -18.52
N LEU A 231 5.03 -10.09 -19.14
CA LEU A 231 5.19 -10.19 -20.58
C LEU A 231 4.46 -11.40 -21.15
N ASN A 232 4.59 -12.57 -20.52
CA ASN A 232 3.89 -13.79 -20.94
C ASN A 232 2.36 -13.61 -20.86
N LEU A 233 1.87 -13.02 -19.75
CA LEU A 233 0.44 -12.80 -19.54
C LEU A 233 -0.18 -11.83 -20.56
N ILE A 234 0.55 -10.77 -20.95
CA ILE A 234 0.07 -9.82 -21.99
C ILE A 234 0.40 -10.24 -23.41
N GLY A 235 1.08 -11.40 -23.61
CA GLY A 235 1.41 -11.93 -24.93
C GLY A 235 2.44 -11.12 -25.70
N LYS A 236 3.35 -10.39 -25.02
CA LYS A 236 4.36 -9.54 -25.66
C LYS A 236 5.77 -10.08 -25.46
N LYS A 237 6.62 -9.90 -26.48
CA LYS A 237 8.06 -10.19 -26.41
C LYS A 237 8.82 -8.86 -26.38
N ARG A 238 9.55 -8.61 -25.27
CA ARG A 238 10.36 -7.39 -25.09
C ARG A 238 11.74 -7.75 -24.59
N LEU A 239 12.72 -6.91 -24.93
CA LEU A 239 14.08 -7.07 -24.45
C LEU A 239 14.20 -6.45 -23.05
N LEU A 240 14.58 -7.27 -22.08
CA LEU A 240 14.88 -6.83 -20.72
C LEU A 240 16.40 -6.66 -20.61
N ILE A 241 16.88 -5.42 -20.60
CA ILE A 241 18.32 -5.12 -20.66
C ILE A 241 18.80 -4.57 -19.30
N PRO A 242 19.83 -5.18 -18.68
CA PRO A 242 20.45 -4.61 -17.48
C PRO A 242 20.95 -3.19 -17.73
N LEU A 243 20.52 -2.24 -16.91
CA LEU A 243 20.93 -0.85 -17.02
C LEU A 243 22.07 -0.56 -16.04
N PRO A 244 23.25 -0.06 -16.51
CA PRO A 244 24.32 0.39 -15.63
C PRO A 244 23.83 1.43 -14.61
N LEU A 245 24.32 1.35 -13.37
CA LEU A 245 23.81 2.16 -12.26
C LEU A 245 23.91 3.67 -12.51
N LEU A 246 24.97 4.11 -13.20
CA LEU A 246 25.13 5.52 -13.58
C LEU A 246 23.99 5.99 -14.48
N LEU A 247 23.69 5.23 -15.53
CA LEU A 247 22.57 5.53 -16.44
C LEU A 247 21.20 5.43 -15.72
N ALA A 248 21.07 4.49 -14.80
CA ALA A 248 19.87 4.36 -13.97
C ALA A 248 19.63 5.63 -13.12
N ARG A 249 20.67 6.18 -12.50
CA ARG A 249 20.58 7.43 -11.72
C ARG A 249 20.23 8.63 -12.59
N VAL A 250 20.89 8.79 -13.75
CA VAL A 250 20.60 9.86 -14.70
C VAL A 250 19.14 9.77 -15.18
N SER A 251 18.67 8.57 -15.54
CA SER A 251 17.28 8.38 -15.96
C SER A 251 16.27 8.70 -14.84
N ALA A 252 16.55 8.33 -13.59
CA ALA A 252 15.69 8.63 -12.46
C ALA A 252 15.61 10.13 -12.19
N ILE A 253 16.74 10.87 -12.28
CA ILE A 253 16.75 12.33 -12.15
C ILE A 253 15.90 12.97 -13.25
N PHE A 254 16.03 12.50 -14.50
CA PHE A 254 15.24 13.01 -15.63
C PHE A 254 13.74 12.74 -15.42
N PHE A 255 13.35 11.52 -15.02
CA PHE A 255 11.94 11.19 -14.81
C PHE A 255 11.31 11.92 -13.62
N GLN A 256 12.08 12.35 -12.63
CA GLN A 256 11.58 13.15 -11.51
C GLN A 256 11.08 14.54 -11.92
N LEU A 257 11.47 15.05 -13.09
CA LEU A 257 10.99 16.35 -13.60
C LEU A 257 9.53 16.30 -14.07
N PHE A 258 8.97 15.09 -14.27
CA PHE A 258 7.59 14.95 -14.71
C PHE A 258 6.61 14.99 -13.52
N PRO A 259 5.38 15.49 -13.72
CA PRO A 259 4.35 15.57 -12.67
C PRO A 259 3.98 14.22 -12.03
N LYS A 260 4.14 13.13 -12.79
CA LYS A 260 4.02 11.73 -12.33
C LYS A 260 5.29 11.00 -12.76
N PRO A 261 6.31 10.95 -11.91
CA PRO A 261 7.57 10.30 -12.24
C PRO A 261 7.38 8.79 -12.45
N LEU A 262 8.00 8.24 -13.49
CA LEU A 262 8.02 6.79 -13.73
C LEU A 262 8.85 6.06 -12.69
N ILE A 263 9.95 6.67 -12.29
CA ILE A 263 10.82 6.23 -11.21
C ILE A 263 11.51 7.45 -10.59
N THR A 264 11.71 7.45 -9.28
CA THR A 264 12.49 8.47 -8.59
C THR A 264 13.84 7.93 -8.14
N THR A 265 14.79 8.81 -7.83
CA THR A 265 16.08 8.39 -7.27
C THR A 265 15.90 7.63 -5.95
N ASP A 266 14.91 8.00 -5.15
CA ASP A 266 14.59 7.34 -3.90
C ASP A 266 14.02 5.93 -4.12
N GLN A 267 13.12 5.77 -5.11
CA GLN A 267 12.62 4.45 -5.51
C GLN A 267 13.72 3.57 -6.12
N LEU A 268 14.68 4.16 -6.84
CA LEU A 268 15.84 3.43 -7.32
C LEU A 268 16.71 2.92 -6.15
N ASN A 269 16.87 3.74 -5.10
CA ASN A 269 17.57 3.30 -3.88
C ASN A 269 16.82 2.14 -3.20
N LEU A 270 15.49 2.18 -3.14
CA LEU A 270 14.70 1.07 -2.59
C LEU A 270 14.90 -0.25 -3.35
N LEU A 271 15.02 -0.21 -4.67
CA LEU A 271 15.26 -1.42 -5.50
C LEU A 271 16.61 -2.08 -5.24
N LYS A 272 17.55 -1.44 -4.56
CA LYS A 272 18.83 -2.01 -4.14
C LYS A 272 18.64 -3.06 -3.03
N TYR A 273 17.56 -2.95 -2.24
CA TYR A 273 17.29 -3.77 -1.08
C TYR A 273 16.18 -4.78 -1.37
N GLN A 274 16.30 -5.95 -0.75
CA GLN A 274 15.31 -7.00 -0.89
C GLN A 274 14.00 -6.63 -0.17
N ASN A 275 12.87 -6.92 -0.78
CA ASN A 275 11.54 -6.69 -0.23
C ASN A 275 10.91 -8.02 0.22
N ILE A 276 11.63 -8.72 1.10
CA ILE A 276 11.30 -10.03 1.67
C ILE A 276 11.36 -9.96 3.21
N PRO A 277 10.81 -10.93 3.93
CA PRO A 277 10.82 -10.93 5.39
C PRO A 277 12.23 -10.79 5.98
N SER A 278 12.32 -9.99 7.01
CA SER A 278 13.59 -9.70 7.70
C SER A 278 14.06 -10.81 8.62
N GLY A 279 13.16 -11.71 9.03
CA GLY A 279 13.37 -12.70 10.08
C GLY A 279 13.36 -12.13 11.51
N LYS A 280 13.19 -10.82 11.67
CA LYS A 280 13.10 -10.15 12.98
C LYS A 280 11.69 -10.06 13.52
N TYR A 281 10.72 -9.95 12.62
CA TYR A 281 9.30 -9.80 12.93
C TYR A 281 8.52 -10.99 12.45
N LYS A 282 7.40 -11.25 13.11
CA LYS A 282 6.45 -12.26 12.67
C LYS A 282 5.80 -11.86 11.35
N THR A 283 5.56 -12.84 10.51
CA THR A 283 4.80 -12.67 9.27
C THR A 283 3.31 -12.93 9.52
N ASN A 284 2.47 -12.62 8.55
CA ASN A 284 1.04 -13.00 8.61
C ASN A 284 0.83 -14.51 8.76
N PHE A 285 1.74 -15.35 8.24
CA PHE A 285 1.67 -16.80 8.39
C PHE A 285 1.85 -17.25 9.84
N ASP A 286 2.68 -16.55 10.62
CA ASP A 286 2.92 -16.86 12.05
C ASP A 286 1.69 -16.54 12.94
N PHE A 287 0.74 -15.78 12.42
CA PHE A 287 -0.55 -15.49 13.04
C PHE A 287 -1.68 -16.36 12.48
N ASN A 288 -1.37 -17.41 11.70
CA ASN A 288 -2.33 -18.24 11.00
C ASN A 288 -3.27 -17.47 10.06
N ILE A 289 -2.74 -16.42 9.42
CA ILE A 289 -3.44 -15.61 8.42
C ILE A 289 -2.72 -15.82 7.07
N PRO A 290 -3.03 -16.89 6.33
CA PRO A 290 -2.33 -17.18 5.09
C PRO A 290 -2.71 -16.18 3.98
N SER A 291 -1.72 -15.84 3.15
CA SER A 291 -1.97 -15.20 1.86
C SER A 291 -2.15 -16.30 0.81
N CYS A 292 -3.31 -16.30 0.16
CA CYS A 292 -3.72 -17.39 -0.74
C CYS A 292 -3.70 -17.00 -2.23
N ALA A 293 -3.64 -15.70 -2.53
CA ALA A 293 -3.73 -15.21 -3.90
C ALA A 293 -2.45 -15.50 -4.69
N ASN A 294 -2.56 -16.34 -5.72
CA ASN A 294 -1.45 -16.63 -6.62
C ASN A 294 -1.26 -15.49 -7.60
N PHE A 295 0.00 -15.03 -7.79
CA PHE A 295 0.34 -13.86 -8.60
C PHE A 295 -0.18 -13.97 -10.05
N ASP A 296 0.13 -15.06 -10.73
CA ASP A 296 -0.24 -15.22 -12.15
C ASP A 296 -1.76 -15.34 -12.33
N THR A 297 -2.42 -16.06 -11.41
CA THR A 297 -3.88 -16.22 -11.44
C THR A 297 -4.61 -14.90 -11.27
N GLU A 298 -4.18 -14.07 -10.32
CA GLU A 298 -4.81 -12.79 -10.06
C GLU A 298 -4.53 -11.78 -11.19
N VAL A 299 -3.29 -11.68 -11.66
CA VAL A 299 -2.93 -10.78 -12.77
C VAL A 299 -3.65 -11.19 -14.06
N LYS A 300 -3.85 -12.49 -14.31
CA LYS A 300 -4.58 -12.99 -15.47
C LYS A 300 -6.01 -12.44 -15.57
N LYS A 301 -6.66 -12.11 -14.44
CA LYS A 301 -8.02 -11.57 -14.42
C LYS A 301 -8.15 -10.20 -15.09
N TYR A 302 -7.06 -9.42 -15.17
CA TYR A 302 -7.08 -8.06 -15.72
C TYR A 302 -6.02 -7.76 -16.77
N CYS A 303 -5.05 -8.66 -17.03
CA CYS A 303 -3.97 -8.43 -18.00
C CYS A 303 -4.46 -8.26 -19.45
N TYR A 304 -5.70 -8.68 -19.75
CA TYR A 304 -6.30 -8.54 -21.09
C TYR A 304 -6.35 -7.08 -21.56
N MET A 305 -6.40 -6.11 -20.65
CA MET A 305 -6.38 -4.67 -20.98
C MET A 305 -5.11 -4.23 -21.73
N TRP A 306 -4.03 -5.02 -21.68
CA TRP A 306 -2.74 -4.76 -22.34
C TRP A 306 -2.44 -5.73 -23.49
N LYS A 307 -3.32 -6.68 -23.81
CA LYS A 307 -3.24 -7.53 -24.98
C LYS A 307 -3.68 -6.78 -26.24
N GLU A 308 -3.25 -7.23 -27.41
CA GLU A 308 -3.62 -6.58 -28.69
C GLU A 308 -5.12 -6.59 -28.93
N ASP A 309 -5.75 -7.76 -28.76
CA ASP A 309 -7.20 -7.93 -28.99
C ASP A 309 -8.03 -7.73 -27.72
N GLY A 310 -7.43 -7.20 -26.65
CA GLY A 310 -8.10 -6.99 -25.37
C GLY A 310 -8.73 -8.27 -24.82
N GLN A 311 -9.97 -8.20 -24.36
CA GLN A 311 -10.71 -9.35 -23.82
C GLN A 311 -11.06 -10.41 -24.90
N PHE A 312 -10.98 -10.08 -26.16
CA PHE A 312 -11.25 -10.99 -27.30
C PHE A 312 -10.00 -11.72 -27.78
N SER A 313 -8.83 -11.48 -27.18
CA SER A 313 -7.62 -12.22 -27.55
C SER A 313 -7.82 -13.71 -27.27
N LYS A 314 -7.63 -14.53 -28.31
CA LYS A 314 -7.61 -15.99 -28.15
C LYS A 314 -6.48 -16.37 -27.20
N ILE A 315 -6.79 -17.21 -26.21
CA ILE A 315 -5.85 -17.74 -25.22
C ILE A 315 -4.90 -18.72 -25.89
#